data_30800911c61fae595e9c30508c7a5149
#
_entry.id   30800911c61fae595e9c30508c7a5149
#
_cell.length_a   1.000
_cell.length_b   1.000
_cell.length_c   1.000
_cell.angle_alpha   90.00
_cell.angle_beta   90.00
_cell.angle_gamma   90.00
#
_symmetry.space_group_name_H-M   'P 1'
#
loop_
_entity.id
_entity.type
_entity.pdbx_description
1 polymer ?
#
loop_
_entity_poly.entity_id
_entity_poly.type
_entity_poly.pdbx_seq_one_letter_code
_entity_poly.pdbx_strand_id
1 'polypeptide(L)'
;MDTFYLMKNLDESERVIFQFEYGKQKKNAGIAYVLLIFLGLFGIHKLYLENKIMCVVYTLITILGAFIIIGPFITVMLCIIDLFLIPSRIETLNNTLEKSLYDKIINSRAKSQVEEKPATYYEPSITYPRQY
;
A
#
# COMPACT_ATOMS: atom_id res chain seq x y z
N MET A 1 -8.97 10.50 -4.53
CA MET A 1 -9.79 10.57 -3.30
C MET A 1 -8.94 11.31 -2.30
N ASP A 2 -9.43 12.41 -1.76
CA ASP A 2 -8.53 13.32 -1.03
C ASP A 2 -8.22 12.77 0.37
N THR A 3 -6.94 12.65 0.69
CA THR A 3 -6.38 12.28 2.01
C THR A 3 -7.08 13.02 3.15
N PHE A 4 -7.49 14.25 2.88
CA PHE A 4 -8.21 15.10 3.82
C PHE A 4 -9.53 14.48 4.30
N TYR A 5 -10.32 13.86 3.40
CA TYR A 5 -11.59 13.20 3.77
C TYR A 5 -11.37 11.97 4.65
N LEU A 6 -10.33 11.19 4.37
CA LEU A 6 -10.00 10.02 5.17
C LEU A 6 -9.58 10.43 6.59
N MET A 7 -8.77 11.47 6.71
CA MET A 7 -8.30 11.96 8.00
C MET A 7 -9.41 12.59 8.86
N LYS A 8 -10.47 13.12 8.26
CA LYS A 8 -11.56 13.77 9.01
C LYS A 8 -12.27 12.81 9.98
N ASN A 9 -12.32 11.52 9.63
CA ASN A 9 -13.01 10.48 10.41
C ASN A 9 -12.09 9.77 11.42
N LEU A 10 -10.79 10.14 11.48
CA LEU A 10 -9.80 9.58 12.39
C LEU A 10 -9.66 10.47 13.63
N ASP A 11 -9.49 9.84 14.80
CA ASP A 11 -9.10 10.51 16.02
C ASP A 11 -7.67 11.03 15.94
N GLU A 12 -7.27 11.94 16.85
CA GLU A 12 -5.97 12.61 16.80
C GLU A 12 -4.80 11.60 16.88
N SER A 13 -4.89 10.62 17.78
CA SER A 13 -3.93 9.53 17.90
C SER A 13 -3.84 8.67 16.63
N GLU A 14 -4.97 8.37 16.02
CA GLU A 14 -5.06 7.58 14.79
C GLU A 14 -4.50 8.34 13.58
N ARG A 15 -4.67 9.67 13.54
CA ARG A 15 -4.06 10.52 12.50
C ARG A 15 -2.53 10.48 12.57
N VAL A 16 -1.96 10.52 13.77
CA VAL A 16 -0.50 10.41 13.96
C VAL A 16 0.01 9.06 13.47
N ILE A 17 -0.65 7.98 13.86
CA ILE A 17 -0.31 6.62 13.41
C ILE A 17 -0.41 6.51 11.88
N PHE A 18 -1.50 7.03 11.30
CA PHE A 18 -1.70 7.02 9.86
C PHE A 18 -0.58 7.76 9.12
N GLN A 19 -0.25 8.98 9.55
CA GLN A 19 0.80 9.79 8.92
C GLN A 19 2.18 9.13 9.02
N PHE A 20 2.49 8.53 10.16
CA PHE A 20 3.75 7.84 10.37
C PHE A 20 3.90 6.60 9.48
N GLU A 21 2.89 5.74 9.47
CA GLU A 21 2.88 4.53 8.63
C GLU A 21 2.86 4.87 7.14
N TYR A 22 2.06 5.86 6.73
CA TYR A 22 2.01 6.34 5.36
C TYR A 22 3.36 6.91 4.93
N GLY A 23 3.99 7.76 5.76
CA GLY A 23 5.29 8.34 5.48
C GLY A 23 6.40 7.30 5.27
N LYS A 24 6.35 6.19 6.02
CA LYS A 24 7.29 5.06 5.88
C LYS A 24 7.11 4.26 4.59
N GLN A 25 5.89 4.07 4.15
CA GLN A 25 5.57 3.14 3.06
C GLN A 25 5.33 3.84 1.73
N LYS A 26 5.12 5.15 1.74
CA LYS A 26 4.89 5.95 0.54
C LYS A 26 6.01 5.80 -0.47
N LYS A 27 5.66 5.45 -1.69
CA LYS A 27 6.59 5.37 -2.81
C LYS A 27 6.99 6.76 -3.29
N ASN A 28 8.27 6.91 -3.63
CA ASN A 28 8.81 8.17 -4.13
C ASN A 28 9.22 8.03 -5.59
N ALA A 29 8.76 8.96 -6.44
CA ALA A 29 9.09 8.99 -7.86
C ALA A 29 10.60 9.15 -8.09
N GLY A 30 11.29 9.97 -7.29
CA GLY A 30 12.72 10.17 -7.41
C GLY A 30 13.51 8.87 -7.26
N ILE A 31 13.17 8.03 -6.28
CA ILE A 31 13.80 6.73 -6.07
C ILE A 31 13.52 5.81 -7.27
N ALA A 32 12.28 5.81 -7.79
CA ALA A 32 11.93 5.00 -8.95
C ALA A 32 12.72 5.42 -10.19
N TYR A 33 12.95 6.72 -10.41
CA TYR A 33 13.77 7.23 -11.51
C TYR A 33 15.25 6.87 -11.35
N VAL A 34 15.80 6.99 -10.16
CA VAL A 34 17.17 6.56 -9.88
C VAL A 34 17.32 5.06 -10.18
N LEU A 35 16.40 4.23 -9.73
CA LEU A 35 16.40 2.80 -10.03
C LEU A 35 16.23 2.51 -11.54
N LEU A 36 15.43 3.32 -12.25
CA LEU A 36 15.27 3.18 -13.69
C LEU A 36 16.59 3.47 -14.43
N ILE A 37 17.28 4.55 -14.07
CA ILE A 37 18.51 4.98 -14.76
C ILE A 37 19.65 3.97 -14.50
N PHE A 38 19.86 3.55 -13.25
CA PHE A 38 20.99 2.68 -12.89
C PHE A 38 20.71 1.20 -13.11
N LEU A 39 19.47 0.75 -12.89
CA LEU A 39 19.09 -0.66 -12.84
C LEU A 39 17.92 -0.99 -13.79
N GLY A 40 17.61 -0.07 -14.72
CA GLY A 40 16.50 -0.23 -15.65
C GLY A 40 16.63 -1.46 -16.56
N LEU A 41 17.85 -1.76 -16.99
CA LEU A 41 18.15 -2.94 -17.83
C LEU A 41 17.77 -4.26 -17.13
N PHE A 42 17.88 -4.33 -15.81
CA PHE A 42 17.50 -5.50 -15.02
C PHE A 42 16.05 -5.45 -14.53
N GLY A 43 15.31 -4.38 -14.82
CA GLY A 43 13.91 -4.25 -14.43
C GLY A 43 13.68 -4.03 -12.93
N ILE A 44 14.71 -3.69 -12.14
CA ILE A 44 14.60 -3.53 -10.67
C ILE A 44 13.65 -2.38 -10.29
N HIS A 45 13.56 -1.33 -11.12
CA HIS A 45 12.56 -0.27 -10.93
C HIS A 45 11.13 -0.81 -10.94
N LYS A 46 10.84 -1.90 -11.70
CA LYS A 46 9.53 -2.57 -11.68
C LYS A 46 9.26 -3.31 -10.38
N LEU A 47 10.31 -3.83 -9.74
CA LEU A 47 10.16 -4.44 -8.42
C LEU A 47 9.78 -3.39 -7.37
N TYR A 48 10.40 -2.22 -7.41
CA TYR A 48 10.04 -1.09 -6.55
C TYR A 48 8.58 -0.64 -6.75
N LEU A 49 8.08 -0.72 -7.98
CA LEU A 49 6.69 -0.42 -8.35
C LEU A 49 5.74 -1.61 -8.11
N GLU A 50 6.18 -2.63 -7.37
CA GLU A 50 5.41 -3.83 -7.01
C GLU A 50 4.93 -4.66 -8.22
N ASN A 51 5.56 -4.49 -9.37
CA ASN A 51 5.26 -5.24 -10.58
C ASN A 51 6.29 -6.34 -10.82
N LYS A 52 6.20 -7.41 -10.01
CA LYS A 52 7.16 -8.53 -10.01
C LYS A 52 7.22 -9.25 -11.36
N ILE A 53 6.09 -9.42 -12.04
CA ILE A 53 6.02 -10.10 -13.33
C ILE A 53 6.82 -9.35 -14.39
N MET A 54 6.64 -8.04 -14.46
CA MET A 54 7.38 -7.20 -15.40
C MET A 54 8.87 -7.15 -15.09
N CYS A 55 9.28 -7.21 -13.82
CA CYS A 55 10.67 -7.35 -13.44
C CYS A 55 11.31 -8.60 -14.07
N VAL A 56 10.65 -9.75 -13.94
CA VAL A 56 11.11 -11.02 -14.54
C VAL A 56 11.18 -10.92 -16.07
N VAL A 57 10.17 -10.32 -16.71
CA VAL A 57 10.15 -10.11 -18.17
C VAL A 57 11.33 -9.28 -18.63
N TYR A 58 11.63 -8.15 -17.97
CA TYR A 58 12.81 -7.33 -18.30
C TYR A 58 14.11 -8.11 -18.15
N THR A 59 14.28 -8.84 -17.05
CA THR A 59 15.47 -9.65 -16.80
C THR A 59 15.63 -10.72 -17.88
N LEU A 60 14.57 -11.41 -18.27
CA LEU A 60 14.60 -12.41 -19.32
C LEU A 60 14.96 -11.80 -20.69
N ILE A 61 14.34 -10.68 -21.06
CA ILE A 61 14.65 -9.96 -22.30
C ILE A 61 16.11 -9.54 -22.33
N THR A 62 16.64 -9.03 -21.20
CA THR A 62 18.03 -8.60 -21.11
C THR A 62 18.99 -9.77 -21.24
N ILE A 63 18.76 -10.88 -20.54
CA ILE A 63 19.62 -12.07 -20.57
C ILE A 63 19.56 -12.76 -21.94
N LEU A 64 18.37 -13.03 -22.46
CA LEU A 64 18.21 -13.67 -23.77
C LEU A 64 18.67 -12.76 -24.91
N GLY A 65 18.41 -11.45 -24.77
CA GLY A 65 18.78 -10.46 -25.76
C GLY A 65 20.27 -10.08 -25.73
N ALA A 66 21.00 -10.39 -24.63
CA ALA A 66 22.44 -10.19 -24.57
C ALA A 66 23.20 -11.06 -25.59
N PHE A 67 22.64 -12.22 -25.96
CA PHE A 67 23.16 -13.06 -27.02
C PHE A 67 22.90 -12.50 -28.42
N ILE A 68 21.91 -11.64 -28.57
CA ILE A 68 21.57 -10.94 -29.82
C ILE A 68 21.58 -9.46 -29.47
N ILE A 69 22.48 -8.68 -30.00
CA ILE A 69 22.71 -7.22 -29.72
C ILE A 69 21.41 -6.39 -29.67
N ILE A 70 20.30 -6.90 -30.19
CA ILE A 70 18.97 -6.28 -30.23
C ILE A 70 18.29 -6.20 -28.85
N GLY A 71 18.57 -7.12 -27.93
CA GLY A 71 17.89 -7.18 -26.62
C GLY A 71 18.04 -5.90 -25.78
N PRO A 72 19.26 -5.36 -25.60
CA PRO A 72 19.45 -4.10 -24.90
C PRO A 72 18.69 -2.92 -25.50
N PHE A 73 18.57 -2.86 -26.84
CA PHE A 73 17.80 -1.81 -27.53
C PHE A 73 16.32 -1.87 -27.19
N ILE A 74 15.72 -3.06 -27.18
CA ILE A 74 14.32 -3.26 -26.81
C ILE A 74 14.12 -2.83 -25.35
N THR A 75 15.02 -3.23 -24.44
CA THR A 75 14.94 -2.84 -23.03
C THR A 75 15.04 -1.34 -22.83
N VAL A 76 15.92 -0.66 -23.55
CA VAL A 76 16.04 0.82 -23.51
C VAL A 76 14.74 1.49 -23.97
N MET A 77 14.12 1.03 -25.05
CA MET A 77 12.82 1.52 -25.52
C MET A 77 11.73 1.34 -24.47
N LEU A 78 11.69 0.18 -23.81
CA LEU A 78 10.76 -0.06 -22.71
C LEU A 78 11.03 0.86 -21.50
N CYS A 79 12.28 1.11 -21.16
CA CYS A 79 12.66 2.04 -20.10
C CYS A 79 12.19 3.47 -20.38
N ILE A 80 12.23 3.91 -21.66
CA ILE A 80 11.71 5.23 -22.05
C ILE A 80 10.20 5.31 -21.81
N ILE A 81 9.46 4.27 -22.17
CA ILE A 81 8.02 4.19 -21.90
C ILE A 81 7.76 4.24 -20.38
N ASP A 82 8.53 3.49 -19.60
CA ASP A 82 8.41 3.44 -18.16
C ASP A 82 8.65 4.79 -17.49
N LEU A 83 9.54 5.60 -18.04
CA LEU A 83 9.78 6.96 -17.56
C LEU A 83 8.49 7.79 -17.48
N PHE A 84 7.58 7.62 -18.45
CA PHE A 84 6.28 8.29 -18.45
C PHE A 84 5.23 7.60 -17.58
N LEU A 85 5.35 6.27 -17.36
CA LEU A 85 4.39 5.50 -16.56
C LEU A 85 4.66 5.57 -15.06
N ILE A 86 5.89 5.85 -14.63
CA ILE A 86 6.30 5.90 -13.22
C ILE A 86 5.41 6.82 -12.37
N PRO A 87 5.13 8.09 -12.74
CA PRO A 87 4.35 8.99 -11.91
C PRO A 87 2.94 8.44 -11.64
N SER A 88 2.25 8.00 -12.68
CA SER A 88 0.91 7.43 -12.58
C SER A 88 0.88 6.16 -11.72
N ARG A 89 1.88 5.30 -11.88
CA ARG A 89 1.97 4.07 -11.09
C ARG A 89 2.21 4.34 -9.62
N ILE A 90 3.09 5.29 -9.30
CA ILE A 90 3.38 5.69 -7.92
C ILE A 90 2.15 6.32 -7.26
N GLU A 91 1.43 7.18 -7.97
CA GLU A 91 0.18 7.76 -7.49
C GLU A 91 -0.84 6.66 -7.16
N THR A 92 -1.03 5.69 -8.04
CA THR A 92 -1.92 4.56 -7.82
C THR A 92 -1.52 3.76 -6.58
N LEU A 93 -0.22 3.44 -6.40
CA LEU A 93 0.28 2.71 -5.25
C LEU A 93 0.10 3.48 -3.94
N ASN A 94 0.39 4.78 -3.95
CA ASN A 94 0.23 5.62 -2.77
C ASN A 94 -1.25 5.79 -2.39
N ASN A 95 -2.15 5.92 -3.36
CA ASN A 95 -3.60 5.98 -3.12
C ASN A 95 -4.15 4.65 -2.58
N THR A 96 -3.62 3.53 -3.05
CA THR A 96 -3.98 2.20 -2.54
C THR A 96 -3.47 2.00 -1.12
N LEU A 97 -2.23 2.40 -0.84
CA LEU A 97 -1.64 2.38 0.49
C LEU A 97 -2.46 3.22 1.48
N GLU A 98 -2.83 4.43 1.09
CA GLU A 98 -3.63 5.34 1.89
C GLU A 98 -4.96 4.71 2.33
N LYS A 99 -5.69 4.10 1.38
CA LYS A 99 -6.93 3.39 1.68
C LYS A 99 -6.71 2.20 2.61
N SER A 100 -5.69 1.39 2.34
CA SER A 100 -5.41 0.20 3.14
C SER A 100 -5.03 0.53 4.58
N LEU A 101 -4.30 1.61 4.80
CA LEU A 101 -3.97 2.10 6.15
C LEU A 101 -5.19 2.64 6.88
N TYR A 102 -6.05 3.39 6.18
CA TYR A 102 -7.31 3.86 6.73
C TYR A 102 -8.19 2.69 7.17
N ASP A 103 -8.42 1.72 6.30
CA ASP A 103 -9.23 0.53 6.59
C ASP A 103 -8.66 -0.27 7.76
N LYS A 104 -7.32 -0.40 7.85
CA LYS A 104 -6.65 -1.07 8.96
C LYS A 104 -6.92 -0.37 10.29
N ILE A 105 -6.85 0.95 10.34
CA ILE A 105 -7.10 1.74 11.54
C ILE A 105 -8.56 1.63 11.96
N ILE A 106 -9.50 1.78 11.03
CA ILE A 106 -10.94 1.65 11.33
C ILE A 106 -11.29 0.25 11.83
N ASN A 107 -10.74 -0.79 11.22
CA ASN A 107 -10.96 -2.18 11.66
C ASN A 107 -10.37 -2.44 13.05
N SER A 108 -9.21 -1.86 13.38
CA SER A 108 -8.63 -1.98 14.72
C SER A 108 -9.48 -1.27 15.78
N ARG A 109 -10.04 -0.09 15.44
CA ARG A 109 -11.00 0.63 16.30
C ARG A 109 -12.25 -0.21 16.57
N ALA A 110 -12.85 -0.76 15.51
CA ALA A 110 -14.04 -1.61 15.64
C ALA A 110 -13.79 -2.84 16.52
N LYS A 111 -12.61 -3.46 16.39
CA LYS A 111 -12.22 -4.60 17.21
C LYS A 111 -12.07 -4.22 18.69
N SER A 112 -11.43 -3.11 18.98
CA SER A 112 -11.28 -2.61 20.35
C SER A 112 -12.62 -2.31 21.01
N GLN A 113 -13.57 -1.73 20.28
CA GLN A 113 -14.91 -1.43 20.77
C GLN A 113 -15.75 -2.70 21.05
N VAL A 114 -15.52 -3.77 20.30
CA VAL A 114 -16.19 -5.07 20.54
C VAL A 114 -15.61 -5.74 21.79
N GLU A 115 -14.32 -5.60 22.02
CA GLU A 115 -13.60 -6.20 23.15
C GLU A 115 -13.88 -5.45 24.47
N GLU A 116 -14.18 -4.15 24.39
CA GLU A 116 -14.48 -3.28 25.54
C GLU A 116 -15.96 -3.31 25.95
N LYS A 117 -16.84 -3.97 25.16
CA LYS A 117 -18.24 -4.14 25.53
C LYS A 117 -18.32 -5.18 26.66
N PRO A 118 -18.58 -4.78 27.92
CA PRO A 118 -18.64 -5.74 29.04
C PRO A 118 -19.69 -6.79 28.72
N ALA A 119 -19.31 -8.04 28.94
CA ALA A 119 -20.28 -9.15 28.96
C ALA A 119 -21.50 -8.69 29.72
N THR A 120 -22.64 -8.67 29.06
CA THR A 120 -23.93 -8.26 29.60
C THR A 120 -24.02 -8.65 31.08
N TYR A 121 -24.10 -7.64 31.94
CA TYR A 121 -24.44 -7.83 33.35
C TYR A 121 -25.78 -8.58 33.38
N TYR A 122 -25.73 -9.86 33.69
CA TYR A 122 -26.91 -10.63 33.95
C TYR A 122 -27.48 -10.06 35.26
N GLU A 123 -28.48 -9.21 35.13
CA GLU A 123 -29.29 -8.78 36.25
C GLU A 123 -30.01 -10.05 36.77
N PRO A 124 -29.68 -10.56 37.97
CA PRO A 124 -30.40 -11.71 38.49
C PRO A 124 -31.86 -11.28 38.71
N SER A 125 -32.79 -11.94 38.05
CA SER A 125 -34.23 -11.76 38.26
C SER A 125 -34.55 -12.01 39.72
N ILE A 126 -34.66 -10.94 40.50
CA ILE A 126 -35.13 -11.01 41.90
C ILE A 126 -36.61 -11.36 41.81
N THR A 127 -36.90 -12.65 42.00
CA THR A 127 -38.26 -13.14 42.16
C THR A 127 -38.69 -12.82 43.57
N TYR A 128 -39.49 -11.77 43.76
CA TYR A 128 -40.13 -11.50 45.05
C TYR A 128 -41.18 -12.58 45.35
N PRO A 129 -41.15 -13.23 46.50
CA PRO A 129 -42.21 -14.17 46.90
C PRO A 129 -43.50 -13.39 47.08
N ARG A 130 -44.60 -13.85 46.46
CA ARG A 130 -45.95 -13.34 46.74
C ARG A 130 -46.30 -13.63 48.19
N GLN A 131 -46.55 -12.58 48.95
CA GLN A 131 -47.19 -12.73 50.26
C GLN A 131 -48.69 -12.94 50.02
N TYR A 132 -49.21 -14.03 50.55
CA TYR A 132 -50.65 -14.32 50.69
C TYR A 132 -51.22 -13.59 51.89
#